data_f66d6464dbb58c7d7eb8580a636429a4
#
_entry.id   f66d6464dbb58c7d7eb8580a636429a4
#
_cell.length_a   1.000
_cell.length_b   1.000
_cell.length_c   1.000
_cell.angle_alpha   90.00
_cell.angle_beta   90.00
_cell.angle_gamma   90.00
#
_symmetry.space_group_name_H-M   'P 1'
#
loop_
_entity.id
_entity.type
_entity.pdbx_description
1 polymer ?
#
loop_
_entity_poly.entity_id
_entity_poly.type
_entity_poly.pdbx_seq_one_letter_code
_entity_poly.pdbx_strand_id
1 'polypeptide(L)'
;MSQYFSFQWHITDECDQRCKHCYIFSGEGCKKLKSMTWKQMTEVIASCEDFCKVYGRVPYFYITGGDPILHPDFWKLMVLLKSKEIPFTLMGNPFHLNDEICRMLKVCGCEKYQMSLDGMRETHDWFRKPGSFDLTIEKIGCLNRAGIKSVIMSTVSKTNMDEIPDIID
;
A
#
# COMPACT_ATOMS: atom_id res chain seq x y z
N MET A 1 -2.60 -17.26 19.97
CA MET A 1 -1.58 -16.30 19.46
C MET A 1 -1.72 -16.22 17.95
N SER A 2 -1.41 -15.09 17.31
CA SER A 2 -1.47 -14.97 15.84
C SER A 2 -0.54 -15.98 15.17
N GLN A 3 -1.02 -16.64 14.12
CA GLN A 3 -0.22 -17.52 13.26
C GLN A 3 0.84 -16.73 12.47
N TYR A 4 0.66 -15.41 12.32
CA TYR A 4 1.49 -14.56 11.48
C TYR A 4 2.45 -13.69 12.29
N PHE A 5 3.63 -13.42 11.70
CA PHE A 5 4.51 -12.32 12.07
C PHE A 5 4.48 -11.29 10.92
N SER A 6 4.15 -10.05 11.26
CA SER A 6 3.91 -8.99 10.27
C SER A 6 5.15 -8.15 10.01
N PHE A 7 5.46 -7.95 8.73
CA PHE A 7 6.55 -7.10 8.26
C PHE A 7 5.98 -5.98 7.40
N GLN A 8 6.29 -4.73 7.72
CA GLN A 8 6.05 -3.62 6.79
C GLN A 8 7.24 -3.51 5.85
N TRP A 9 6.98 -3.54 4.55
CA TRP A 9 8.02 -3.67 3.55
C TRP A 9 7.91 -2.60 2.45
N HIS A 10 8.87 -1.69 2.45
CA HIS A 10 9.00 -0.61 1.49
C HIS A 10 9.85 -1.07 0.31
N ILE A 11 9.24 -1.25 -0.86
CA ILE A 11 9.92 -1.82 -2.05
C ILE A 11 10.42 -0.78 -3.05
N THR A 12 9.84 0.44 -3.05
CA THR A 12 10.20 1.52 -3.99
C THR A 12 9.90 2.89 -3.41
N ASP A 13 10.70 3.89 -3.77
CA ASP A 13 10.41 5.31 -3.52
C ASP A 13 9.54 5.93 -4.65
N GLU A 14 9.33 5.21 -5.78
CA GLU A 14 8.54 5.71 -6.89
C GLU A 14 7.09 5.95 -6.48
N CYS A 15 6.55 7.13 -6.81
CA CYS A 15 5.19 7.53 -6.48
C CYS A 15 4.72 8.62 -7.46
N ASP A 16 3.46 8.59 -7.81
CA ASP A 16 2.80 9.62 -8.64
C ASP A 16 2.12 10.72 -7.82
N GLN A 17 2.22 10.63 -6.51
CA GLN A 17 1.80 11.67 -5.56
C GLN A 17 3.00 12.38 -4.92
N ARG A 18 2.74 13.62 -4.44
CA ARG A 18 3.67 14.44 -3.65
C ARG A 18 2.93 15.00 -2.44
N CYS A 19 2.47 14.07 -1.59
CA CYS A 19 1.70 14.42 -0.40
C CYS A 19 2.51 15.33 0.51
N LYS A 20 1.89 16.39 1.05
CA LYS A 20 2.58 17.43 1.84
C LYS A 20 3.23 16.89 3.12
N HIS A 21 2.70 15.82 3.69
CA HIS A 21 3.21 15.16 4.90
C HIS A 21 4.02 13.88 4.62
N CYS A 22 4.37 13.64 3.34
CA CYS A 22 5.06 12.42 2.95
C CYS A 22 6.51 12.40 3.43
N TYR A 23 6.86 11.45 4.29
CA TYR A 23 8.22 11.31 4.82
C TYR A 23 9.29 10.97 3.75
N ILE A 24 8.88 10.40 2.61
CA ILE A 24 9.79 10.08 1.50
C ILE A 24 10.27 11.36 0.82
N PHE A 25 9.36 12.34 0.66
CA PHE A 25 9.58 13.57 -0.11
C PHE A 25 9.72 14.82 0.75
N SER A 26 9.76 14.71 2.09
CA SER A 26 9.81 15.84 3.02
C SER A 26 11.20 16.47 3.17
N GLY A 27 12.25 15.91 2.57
CA GLY A 27 13.62 16.44 2.66
C GLY A 27 13.89 17.54 1.63
N GLU A 28 14.78 18.49 1.99
CA GLU A 28 15.32 19.47 1.04
C GLU A 28 16.21 18.80 -0.01
N GLY A 29 15.96 19.10 -1.27
CA GLY A 29 16.75 18.64 -2.41
C GLY A 29 16.13 17.50 -3.23
N CYS A 30 16.66 17.31 -4.45
CA CYS A 30 16.25 16.19 -5.31
C CYS A 30 16.80 14.85 -4.78
N LYS A 31 16.02 14.18 -3.97
CA LYS A 31 16.36 12.83 -3.53
C LYS A 31 16.30 11.88 -4.75
N LYS A 32 17.39 11.15 -4.99
CA LYS A 32 17.37 10.08 -5.96
C LYS A 32 16.44 8.98 -5.45
N LEU A 33 15.32 8.77 -6.14
CA LEU A 33 14.38 7.70 -5.82
C LEU A 33 15.06 6.34 -5.99
N LYS A 34 14.77 5.42 -5.09
CA LYS A 34 15.36 4.09 -5.04
C LYS A 34 14.25 3.04 -5.10
N SER A 35 14.54 1.96 -5.80
CA SER A 35 13.72 0.75 -5.79
C SER A 35 14.63 -0.44 -5.47
N MET A 36 14.06 -1.42 -4.76
CA MET A 36 14.78 -2.66 -4.49
C MET A 36 14.99 -3.43 -5.79
N THR A 37 16.13 -4.06 -5.93
CA THR A 37 16.33 -5.02 -7.02
C THR A 37 15.56 -6.31 -6.74
N TRP A 38 15.26 -7.07 -7.80
CA TRP A 38 14.64 -8.39 -7.67
C TRP A 38 15.40 -9.30 -6.69
N LYS A 39 16.72 -9.30 -6.77
CA LYS A 39 17.60 -10.07 -5.88
C LYS A 39 17.38 -9.69 -4.41
N GLN A 40 17.38 -8.39 -4.11
CA GLN A 40 17.13 -7.90 -2.75
C GLN A 40 15.75 -8.32 -2.25
N MET A 41 14.71 -8.23 -3.10
CA MET A 41 13.35 -8.64 -2.71
C MET A 41 13.27 -10.13 -2.37
N THR A 42 13.92 -11.00 -3.16
CA THR A 42 13.95 -12.45 -2.87
C THR A 42 14.75 -12.77 -1.61
N GLU A 43 15.83 -12.06 -1.34
CA GLU A 43 16.63 -12.20 -0.11
C GLU A 43 15.83 -11.77 1.14
N VAL A 44 15.04 -10.68 1.06
CA VAL A 44 14.14 -10.26 2.15
C VAL A 44 13.10 -11.33 2.45
N ILE A 45 12.46 -11.89 1.41
CA ILE A 45 11.47 -12.97 1.61
C ILE A 45 12.11 -14.16 2.33
N ALA A 46 13.27 -14.63 1.84
CA ALA A 46 13.97 -15.77 2.46
C ALA A 46 14.33 -15.49 3.92
N SER A 47 14.85 -14.30 4.21
CA SER A 47 15.21 -13.91 5.58
C SER A 47 14.00 -13.84 6.51
N CYS A 48 12.84 -13.34 6.01
CA CYS A 48 11.60 -13.31 6.79
C CYS A 48 11.03 -14.72 7.02
N GLU A 49 11.11 -15.62 6.02
CA GLU A 49 10.73 -17.02 6.18
C GLU A 49 11.59 -17.71 7.24
N ASP A 50 12.91 -17.53 7.20
CA ASP A 50 13.84 -18.13 8.17
C ASP A 50 13.64 -17.58 9.58
N PHE A 51 13.43 -16.26 9.72
CA PHE A 51 13.07 -15.63 10.99
C PHE A 51 11.77 -16.23 11.55
N CYS A 52 10.73 -16.34 10.73
CA CYS A 52 9.45 -16.87 11.15
C CYS A 52 9.49 -18.33 11.57
N LYS A 53 10.31 -19.16 10.91
CA LYS A 53 10.51 -20.58 11.29
C LYS A 53 10.99 -20.74 12.73
N VAL A 54 11.89 -19.86 13.20
CA VAL A 54 12.40 -19.91 14.58
C VAL A 54 11.28 -19.75 15.62
N TYR A 55 10.23 -19.01 15.28
CA TYR A 55 9.09 -18.72 16.17
C TYR A 55 7.84 -19.56 15.85
N GLY A 56 7.92 -20.52 14.93
CA GLY A 56 6.78 -21.32 14.49
C GLY A 56 5.66 -20.47 13.88
N ARG A 57 6.00 -19.43 13.09
CA ARG A 57 5.07 -18.48 12.48
C ARG A 57 5.23 -18.44 10.98
N VAL A 58 4.29 -17.75 10.31
CA VAL A 58 4.31 -17.49 8.88
C VAL A 58 4.51 -15.98 8.68
N PRO A 59 5.34 -15.53 7.72
CA PRO A 59 5.47 -14.11 7.41
C PRO A 59 4.15 -13.56 6.83
N TYR A 60 3.83 -12.32 7.18
CA TYR A 60 2.76 -11.55 6.58
C TYR A 60 3.34 -10.20 6.13
N PHE A 61 3.18 -9.82 4.86
CA PHE A 61 3.74 -8.57 4.37
C PHE A 61 2.69 -7.48 4.22
N TYR A 62 2.99 -6.30 4.79
CA TYR A 62 2.38 -5.03 4.45
C TYR A 62 3.30 -4.33 3.43
N ILE A 63 3.01 -4.52 2.14
CA ILE A 63 3.86 -4.03 1.06
C ILE A 63 3.48 -2.59 0.75
N THR A 64 4.47 -1.72 0.85
CA THR A 64 4.35 -0.28 0.68
C THR A 64 5.54 0.27 -0.11
N GLY A 65 5.63 1.60 -0.17
CA GLY A 65 6.69 2.34 -0.82
C GLY A 65 6.28 3.78 -0.98
N GLY A 66 6.64 4.36 -2.10
CA GLY A 66 5.89 5.45 -2.70
C GLY A 66 4.52 4.91 -3.10
N ASP A 67 4.44 4.30 -4.28
CA ASP A 67 3.33 3.41 -4.65
C ASP A 67 3.90 2.07 -5.14
N PRO A 68 3.67 0.95 -4.45
CA PRO A 68 4.31 -0.32 -4.76
C PRO A 68 3.98 -0.83 -6.17
N ILE A 69 2.83 -0.50 -6.73
CA ILE A 69 2.43 -0.93 -8.08
C ILE A 69 3.34 -0.36 -9.18
N LEU A 70 4.05 0.74 -8.89
CA LEU A 70 5.00 1.36 -9.83
C LEU A 70 6.35 0.63 -9.88
N HIS A 71 6.59 -0.32 -8.99
CA HIS A 71 7.83 -1.09 -9.02
C HIS A 71 7.87 -1.98 -10.27
N PRO A 72 8.95 -1.98 -11.08
CA PRO A 72 9.02 -2.75 -12.34
C PRO A 72 8.79 -4.25 -12.17
N ASP A 73 9.21 -4.83 -11.05
CA ASP A 73 8.99 -6.25 -10.73
C ASP A 73 7.75 -6.50 -9.85
N PHE A 74 6.82 -5.52 -9.72
CA PHE A 74 5.66 -5.64 -8.83
C PHE A 74 4.85 -6.91 -9.07
N TRP A 75 4.41 -7.14 -10.30
CA TRP A 75 3.59 -8.31 -10.63
C TRP A 75 4.34 -9.63 -10.42
N LYS A 76 5.64 -9.64 -10.71
CA LYS A 76 6.51 -10.80 -10.44
C LYS A 76 6.59 -11.11 -8.95
N LEU A 77 6.64 -10.08 -8.09
CA LEU A 77 6.59 -10.22 -6.65
C LEU A 77 5.23 -10.77 -6.19
N MET A 78 4.12 -10.27 -6.71
CA MET A 78 2.77 -10.77 -6.37
C MET A 78 2.62 -12.26 -6.69
N VAL A 79 3.10 -12.68 -7.87
CA VAL A 79 3.08 -14.10 -8.28
C VAL A 79 3.96 -14.95 -7.37
N LEU A 80 5.15 -14.46 -6.99
CA LEU A 80 6.04 -15.18 -6.06
C LEU A 80 5.40 -15.38 -4.69
N LEU A 81 4.82 -14.32 -4.10
CA LEU A 81 4.14 -14.41 -2.80
C LEU A 81 2.98 -15.41 -2.85
N LYS A 82 2.19 -15.37 -3.93
CA LYS A 82 1.12 -16.34 -4.15
C LYS A 82 1.64 -17.78 -4.22
N SER A 83 2.71 -18.01 -4.97
CA SER A 83 3.31 -19.35 -5.13
C SER A 83 3.88 -19.93 -3.83
N LYS A 84 4.28 -19.04 -2.92
CA LYS A 84 4.79 -19.38 -1.57
C LYS A 84 3.69 -19.41 -0.50
N GLU A 85 2.45 -19.14 -0.88
CA GLU A 85 1.31 -19.02 0.04
C GLU A 85 1.55 -18.00 1.18
N ILE A 86 2.35 -16.97 0.90
CA ILE A 86 2.63 -15.88 1.84
C ILE A 86 1.56 -14.80 1.71
N PRO A 87 0.75 -14.56 2.75
CA PRO A 87 -0.30 -13.54 2.71
C PRO A 87 0.29 -12.13 2.78
N PHE A 88 -0.40 -11.18 2.14
CA PHE A 88 0.01 -9.80 2.12
C PHE A 88 -1.17 -8.82 2.05
N THR A 89 -0.90 -7.60 2.45
CA THR A 89 -1.73 -6.39 2.24
C THR A 89 -0.93 -5.42 1.40
N LEU A 90 -1.57 -4.77 0.45
CA LEU A 90 -0.98 -3.64 -0.29
C LEU A 90 -1.35 -2.32 0.37
N MET A 91 -0.41 -1.40 0.41
CA MET A 91 -0.57 -0.03 0.90
C MET A 91 -0.11 0.91 -0.22
N GLY A 92 -1.04 1.43 -1.00
CA GLY A 92 -0.76 2.19 -2.23
C GLY A 92 -1.77 3.29 -2.51
N ASN A 93 -1.66 3.86 -3.70
CA ASN A 93 -2.48 4.95 -4.19
C ASN A 93 -3.68 4.44 -5.00
N PRO A 94 -4.72 5.27 -5.21
CA PRO A 94 -5.87 4.90 -6.04
C PRO A 94 -5.59 4.96 -7.56
N PHE A 95 -4.51 5.66 -8.01
CA PHE A 95 -4.35 6.10 -9.39
C PHE A 95 -4.22 4.97 -10.41
N HIS A 96 -3.63 3.85 -10.03
CA HIS A 96 -3.39 2.69 -10.91
C HIS A 96 -4.43 1.59 -10.76
N LEU A 97 -5.45 1.79 -9.90
CA LEU A 97 -6.50 0.81 -9.71
C LEU A 97 -7.59 0.97 -10.80
N ASN A 98 -8.04 -0.15 -11.31
CA ASN A 98 -9.24 -0.32 -12.12
C ASN A 98 -9.76 -1.75 -11.91
N ASP A 99 -10.90 -2.11 -12.51
CA ASP A 99 -11.51 -3.44 -12.30
C ASP A 99 -10.61 -4.59 -12.77
N GLU A 100 -9.80 -4.39 -13.81
CA GLU A 100 -8.85 -5.40 -14.30
C GLU A 100 -7.72 -5.61 -13.31
N ILE A 101 -7.05 -4.53 -12.89
CA ILE A 101 -5.97 -4.56 -11.90
C ILE A 101 -6.46 -5.16 -10.57
N CYS A 102 -7.64 -4.77 -10.11
CA CYS A 102 -8.21 -5.32 -8.88
C CYS A 102 -8.46 -6.84 -9.01
N ARG A 103 -8.98 -7.31 -10.16
CA ARG A 103 -9.12 -8.76 -10.41
C ARG A 103 -7.76 -9.48 -10.42
N MET A 104 -6.74 -8.90 -11.07
CA MET A 104 -5.39 -9.48 -11.08
C MET A 104 -4.80 -9.55 -9.66
N LEU A 105 -4.95 -8.50 -8.88
CA LEU A 105 -4.53 -8.48 -7.47
C LEU A 105 -5.22 -9.57 -6.65
N LYS A 106 -6.53 -9.74 -6.86
CA LYS A 106 -7.30 -10.81 -6.18
C LYS A 106 -6.79 -12.19 -6.56
N VAL A 107 -6.52 -12.44 -7.83
CA VAL A 107 -5.94 -13.71 -8.32
C VAL A 107 -4.57 -13.96 -7.67
N CYS A 108 -3.76 -12.92 -7.48
CA CYS A 108 -2.48 -13.02 -6.79
C CYS A 108 -2.61 -13.22 -5.26
N GLY A 109 -3.82 -13.19 -4.71
CA GLY A 109 -4.05 -13.43 -3.28
C GLY A 109 -4.11 -12.15 -2.43
N CYS A 110 -4.25 -10.98 -3.04
CA CYS A 110 -4.47 -9.74 -2.31
C CYS A 110 -5.85 -9.77 -1.64
N GLU A 111 -5.89 -9.76 -0.32
CA GLU A 111 -7.13 -9.74 0.45
C GLU A 111 -7.52 -8.34 0.90
N LYS A 112 -6.54 -7.48 1.10
CA LYS A 112 -6.71 -6.11 1.60
C LYS A 112 -5.87 -5.15 0.79
N TYR A 113 -6.44 -3.99 0.48
CA TYR A 113 -5.74 -2.86 -0.12
C TYR A 113 -6.00 -1.63 0.74
N GLN A 114 -4.92 -1.04 1.27
CA GLN A 114 -5.01 0.16 2.10
C GLN A 114 -4.74 1.39 1.24
N MET A 115 -5.66 2.34 1.31
CA MET A 115 -5.52 3.69 0.75
C MET A 115 -5.63 4.72 1.86
N SER A 116 -5.23 5.92 1.56
CA SER A 116 -5.33 7.02 2.52
C SER A 116 -6.50 7.93 2.20
N LEU A 117 -7.16 8.43 3.27
CA LEU A 117 -8.16 9.47 3.20
C LEU A 117 -7.95 10.43 4.40
N ASP A 118 -7.45 11.64 4.15
CA ASP A 118 -6.95 12.52 5.21
C ASP A 118 -7.90 13.70 5.51
N GLY A 119 -9.15 13.62 5.17
CA GLY A 119 -10.16 14.66 5.36
C GLY A 119 -11.26 14.56 4.31
N MET A 120 -12.19 15.47 4.36
CA MET A 120 -13.17 15.67 3.30
C MET A 120 -12.48 16.17 2.03
N ARG A 121 -13.22 16.29 0.93
CA ARG A 121 -12.68 16.53 -0.43
C ARG A 121 -11.59 17.60 -0.48
N GLU A 122 -11.86 18.80 0.00
CA GLU A 122 -10.94 19.94 -0.10
C GLU A 122 -9.65 19.69 0.70
N THR A 123 -9.80 19.23 1.93
CA THR A 123 -8.68 18.94 2.85
C THR A 123 -7.85 17.77 2.36
N HIS A 124 -8.49 16.68 1.92
CA HIS A 124 -7.77 15.52 1.38
C HIS A 124 -6.98 15.91 0.12
N ASP A 125 -7.60 16.60 -0.84
CA ASP A 125 -6.96 17.02 -2.08
C ASP A 125 -5.82 18.03 -1.83
N TRP A 126 -5.96 18.89 -0.82
CA TRP A 126 -4.89 19.79 -0.40
C TRP A 126 -3.66 19.04 0.15
N PHE A 127 -3.87 17.99 0.94
CA PHE A 127 -2.78 17.17 1.45
C PHE A 127 -2.09 16.35 0.38
N ARG A 128 -2.84 15.85 -0.59
CA ARG A 128 -2.38 14.83 -1.53
C ARG A 128 -2.27 15.31 -2.97
N LYS A 129 -3.37 15.37 -3.68
CA LYS A 129 -3.42 15.77 -5.10
C LYS A 129 -4.86 16.12 -5.47
N PRO A 130 -5.10 17.20 -6.22
CA PRO A 130 -6.44 17.52 -6.69
C PRO A 130 -7.15 16.35 -7.36
N GLY A 131 -8.39 16.08 -6.97
CA GLY A 131 -9.22 14.98 -7.48
C GLY A 131 -8.93 13.62 -6.84
N SER A 132 -7.97 13.51 -5.91
CA SER A 132 -7.65 12.22 -5.28
C SER A 132 -8.72 11.73 -4.32
N PHE A 133 -9.53 12.61 -3.74
CA PHE A 133 -10.67 12.23 -2.89
C PHE A 133 -11.67 11.39 -3.69
N ASP A 134 -12.21 11.96 -4.77
CA ASP A 134 -13.22 11.27 -5.59
C ASP A 134 -12.68 9.98 -6.17
N LEU A 135 -11.43 10.01 -6.61
CA LEU A 135 -10.78 8.82 -7.13
C LEU A 135 -10.65 7.74 -6.05
N THR A 136 -10.29 8.09 -4.82
CA THR A 136 -10.20 7.12 -3.71
C THR A 136 -11.56 6.48 -3.45
N ILE A 137 -12.64 7.26 -3.39
CA ILE A 137 -14.00 6.74 -3.21
C ILE A 137 -14.40 5.82 -4.39
N GLU A 138 -14.11 6.21 -5.63
CA GLU A 138 -14.35 5.36 -6.80
C GLU A 138 -13.61 4.02 -6.71
N LYS A 139 -12.34 4.04 -6.30
CA LYS A 139 -11.50 2.82 -6.26
C LYS A 139 -11.85 1.88 -5.11
N ILE A 140 -12.44 2.37 -4.04
CA ILE A 140 -13.10 1.51 -3.03
C ILE A 140 -14.14 0.62 -3.72
N GLY A 141 -14.94 1.18 -4.63
CA GLY A 141 -15.91 0.42 -5.42
C GLY A 141 -15.26 -0.67 -6.29
N CYS A 142 -14.14 -0.37 -6.97
CA CYS A 142 -13.41 -1.36 -7.77
C CYS A 142 -12.87 -2.52 -6.91
N LEU A 143 -12.28 -2.20 -5.75
CA LEU A 143 -11.77 -3.20 -4.81
C LEU A 143 -12.90 -4.11 -4.30
N ASN A 144 -14.03 -3.51 -3.91
CA ASN A 144 -15.19 -4.25 -3.40
C ASN A 144 -15.75 -5.21 -4.47
N ARG A 145 -15.88 -4.76 -5.72
CA ARG A 145 -16.31 -5.63 -6.83
C ARG A 145 -15.37 -6.81 -7.08
N ALA A 146 -14.08 -6.62 -6.83
CA ALA A 146 -13.08 -7.70 -6.94
C ALA A 146 -13.02 -8.59 -5.68
N GLY A 147 -13.77 -8.29 -4.63
CA GLY A 147 -13.72 -9.01 -3.35
C GLY A 147 -12.42 -8.76 -2.57
N ILE A 148 -11.80 -7.58 -2.75
CA ILE A 148 -10.65 -7.11 -1.96
C ILE A 148 -11.18 -6.13 -0.92
N LYS A 149 -10.84 -6.36 0.35
CA LYS A 149 -11.23 -5.45 1.43
C LYS A 149 -10.44 -4.14 1.32
N SER A 150 -11.15 -3.03 1.15
CA SER A 150 -10.55 -1.69 1.27
C SER A 150 -10.30 -1.36 2.75
N VAL A 151 -9.14 -0.77 3.02
CA VAL A 151 -8.77 -0.25 4.34
C VAL A 151 -8.42 1.22 4.17
N ILE A 152 -9.01 2.07 4.99
CA ILE A 152 -8.72 3.51 4.99
C ILE A 152 -7.80 3.84 6.16
N MET A 153 -6.79 4.65 5.85
CA MET A 153 -5.84 5.19 6.81
C MET A 153 -5.86 6.72 6.73
N SER A 154 -5.95 7.39 7.85
CA SER A 154 -5.92 8.85 7.94
C SER A 154 -4.73 9.31 8.78
N THR A 155 -3.97 10.26 8.27
CA THR A 155 -2.95 10.96 9.05
C THR A 155 -3.62 12.16 9.73
N VAL A 156 -3.91 12.03 11.02
CA VAL A 156 -4.61 13.07 11.77
C VAL A 156 -3.64 14.18 12.17
N SER A 157 -4.02 15.41 11.92
CA SER A 157 -3.29 16.63 12.25
C SER A 157 -4.28 17.73 12.70
N LYS A 158 -3.74 18.86 13.14
CA LYS A 158 -4.58 20.04 13.48
C LYS A 158 -5.42 20.57 12.30
N THR A 159 -5.01 20.24 11.07
CA THR A 159 -5.69 20.74 9.84
C THR A 159 -6.96 19.95 9.53
N ASN A 160 -7.04 18.68 9.95
CA ASN A 160 -8.11 17.76 9.54
C ASN A 160 -8.82 17.05 10.71
N MET A 161 -8.42 17.31 11.95
CA MET A 161 -8.97 16.58 13.10
C MET A 161 -10.47 16.74 13.26
N ASP A 162 -11.01 17.89 12.87
CA ASP A 162 -12.45 18.18 13.00
C ASP A 162 -13.29 17.50 11.91
N GLU A 163 -12.66 17.04 10.81
CA GLU A 163 -13.31 16.32 9.72
C GLU A 163 -13.28 14.78 9.89
N ILE A 164 -12.55 14.27 10.89
CA ILE A 164 -12.42 12.82 11.07
C ILE A 164 -13.76 12.13 11.34
N PRO A 165 -14.69 12.69 12.14
CA PRO A 165 -16.04 12.10 12.29
C PRO A 165 -16.75 11.91 10.95
N ASP A 166 -16.70 12.90 10.06
CA ASP A 166 -17.38 12.88 8.75
C ASP A 166 -16.80 11.83 7.77
N ILE A 167 -15.55 11.38 8.01
CA ILE A 167 -14.92 10.29 7.23
C ILE A 167 -15.44 8.92 7.68
N ILE A 168 -15.84 8.81 8.94
CA ILE A 168 -16.25 7.53 9.55
C ILE A 168 -17.72 7.22 9.25
N ASP A 169 -18.56 8.24 9.13
CA ASP A 169 -19.99 8.13 8.79
C ASP A 169 -20.20 7.87 7.30
#